data_e9608f3a649452e10f8bcda3118b5331
#
_entry.id   e9608f3a649452e10f8bcda3118b5331
#
_cell.length_a   1.000
_cell.length_b   1.000
_cell.length_c   1.000
_cell.angle_alpha   90.00
_cell.angle_beta   90.00
_cell.angle_gamma   90.00
#
_symmetry.space_group_name_H-M   'P 1'
#
loop_
_entity.id
_entity.type
_entity.pdbx_description
1 polymer ?
#
loop_
_entity_poly.entity_id
_entity_poly.type
_entity_poly.pdbx_seq_one_letter_code
_entity_poly.pdbx_strand_id
1 'polypeptide(L)'
;MFDKFKWKAALVEYKKCFVQTQWPDEKYKWEAVKCFQVNWNVNSDDFAGMLTKALSQTGNLLASVNHFPARMIIKFAEIAVEEVRAMFMELYDEDKDVCERIESFKQKANRLLERYGNGAGQHYQYENAISTYLWLRYPDKYYIYKLSEVKAVSDKLKSDYIFKKGAYALSLIHI
;
A
#
# COMPACT_ATOMS: atom_id res chain seq x y z
N MET A 1 -13.12 -4.77 24.24
CA MET A 1 -13.12 -6.21 23.82
C MET A 1 -13.71 -6.29 22.41
N PHE A 2 -13.08 -6.97 21.48
CA PHE A 2 -13.54 -7.11 20.09
C PHE A 2 -14.74 -8.04 19.98
N ASP A 3 -15.86 -7.59 19.37
CA ASP A 3 -17.09 -8.37 19.21
C ASP A 3 -16.98 -9.38 18.06
N LYS A 4 -16.52 -10.59 18.39
CA LYS A 4 -16.34 -11.70 17.44
C LYS A 4 -17.64 -12.15 16.75
N PHE A 5 -18.79 -12.01 17.41
CA PHE A 5 -20.07 -12.40 16.83
C PHE A 5 -20.50 -11.43 15.73
N LYS A 6 -20.40 -10.13 15.98
CA LYS A 6 -20.65 -9.11 14.96
C LYS A 6 -19.71 -9.25 13.78
N TRP A 7 -18.42 -9.53 14.04
CA TRP A 7 -17.44 -9.76 12.97
C TRP A 7 -17.83 -10.94 12.09
N LYS A 8 -18.17 -12.10 12.70
CA LYS A 8 -18.59 -13.28 11.94
C LYS A 8 -19.86 -13.01 11.12
N ALA A 9 -20.85 -12.34 11.73
CA ALA A 9 -22.08 -11.97 11.02
C ALA A 9 -21.81 -11.06 9.83
N ALA A 10 -20.97 -10.04 9.99
CA ALA A 10 -20.57 -9.13 8.92
C ALA A 10 -19.84 -9.86 7.78
N LEU A 11 -18.94 -10.81 8.10
CA LEU A 11 -18.25 -11.62 7.09
C LEU A 11 -19.20 -12.53 6.30
N VAL A 12 -20.19 -13.12 6.97
CA VAL A 12 -21.19 -13.96 6.30
C VAL A 12 -22.02 -13.11 5.33
N GLU A 13 -22.47 -11.94 5.78
CA GLU A 13 -23.25 -11.04 4.94
C GLU A 13 -22.44 -10.52 3.75
N TYR A 14 -21.21 -10.07 3.99
CA TYR A 14 -20.29 -9.65 2.95
C TYR A 14 -20.09 -10.73 1.88
N LYS A 15 -19.84 -11.98 2.29
CA LYS A 15 -19.64 -13.09 1.35
C LYS A 15 -20.88 -13.38 0.49
N LYS A 16 -22.12 -13.23 1.05
CA LYS A 16 -23.36 -13.42 0.30
C LYS A 16 -23.55 -12.40 -0.83
N CYS A 17 -23.22 -11.14 -0.54
CA CYS A 17 -23.48 -10.04 -1.48
C CYS A 17 -22.27 -9.73 -2.38
N PHE A 18 -21.07 -10.20 -2.03
CA PHE A 18 -19.79 -9.77 -2.63
C PHE A 18 -19.80 -9.78 -4.15
N VAL A 19 -20.18 -10.90 -4.75
CA VAL A 19 -20.14 -11.07 -6.22
C VAL A 19 -21.08 -10.09 -6.94
N GLN A 20 -22.23 -9.80 -6.34
CA GLN A 20 -23.28 -8.99 -6.96
C GLN A 20 -23.10 -7.50 -6.70
N THR A 21 -22.59 -7.12 -5.53
CA THR A 21 -22.56 -5.72 -5.08
C THR A 21 -21.16 -5.12 -5.02
N GLN A 22 -20.17 -5.90 -4.64
CA GLN A 22 -18.82 -5.40 -4.40
C GLN A 22 -17.86 -5.71 -5.56
N TRP A 23 -17.96 -6.90 -6.14
CA TRP A 23 -17.04 -7.33 -7.18
C TRP A 23 -16.97 -6.41 -8.40
N PRO A 24 -18.08 -5.88 -8.94
CA PRO A 24 -18.03 -4.97 -10.08
C PRO A 24 -17.16 -3.74 -9.80
N ASP A 25 -17.22 -3.20 -8.58
CA ASP A 25 -16.52 -2.01 -8.17
C ASP A 25 -15.09 -2.30 -7.68
N GLU A 26 -14.81 -3.53 -7.25
CA GLU A 26 -13.56 -3.90 -6.59
C GLU A 26 -12.60 -4.70 -7.48
N LYS A 27 -13.09 -5.28 -8.59
CA LYS A 27 -12.28 -6.17 -9.47
C LYS A 27 -11.00 -5.50 -9.98
N TYR A 28 -11.01 -4.18 -10.21
CA TYR A 28 -9.84 -3.44 -10.66
C TYR A 28 -8.64 -3.60 -9.72
N LYS A 29 -8.88 -3.83 -8.43
CA LYS A 29 -7.82 -4.09 -7.45
C LYS A 29 -7.06 -5.38 -7.79
N TRP A 30 -7.78 -6.42 -8.18
CA TRP A 30 -7.18 -7.70 -8.59
C TRP A 30 -6.53 -7.62 -9.97
N GLU A 31 -7.07 -6.80 -10.86
CA GLU A 31 -6.43 -6.46 -12.14
C GLU A 31 -5.10 -5.72 -11.89
N ALA A 32 -5.06 -4.82 -10.90
CA ALA A 32 -3.83 -4.15 -10.47
C ALA A 32 -2.79 -5.13 -9.91
N VAL A 33 -3.20 -6.10 -9.06
CA VAL A 33 -2.30 -7.17 -8.58
C VAL A 33 -1.73 -7.95 -9.76
N LYS A 34 -2.59 -8.42 -10.66
CA LYS A 34 -2.15 -9.17 -11.84
C LYS A 34 -1.16 -8.37 -12.70
N CYS A 35 -1.48 -7.10 -12.96
CA CYS A 35 -0.61 -6.20 -13.72
C CYS A 35 0.74 -6.03 -13.03
N PHE A 36 0.73 -5.79 -11.72
CA PHE A 36 1.97 -5.64 -10.95
C PHE A 36 2.83 -6.90 -11.03
N GLN A 37 2.28 -8.06 -10.72
CA GLN A 37 3.03 -9.31 -10.66
C GLN A 37 3.61 -9.75 -12.00
N VAL A 38 2.89 -9.51 -13.10
CA VAL A 38 3.37 -9.82 -14.45
C VAL A 38 4.52 -8.89 -14.89
N ASN A 39 4.49 -7.62 -14.47
CA ASN A 39 5.47 -6.62 -14.93
C ASN A 39 6.61 -6.40 -13.93
N TRP A 40 6.45 -6.77 -12.66
CA TRP A 40 7.46 -6.52 -11.64
C TRP A 40 8.72 -7.35 -11.86
N ASN A 41 9.84 -6.65 -12.05
CA ASN A 41 11.17 -7.25 -12.11
C ASN A 41 12.19 -6.29 -11.48
N VAL A 42 12.63 -6.60 -10.27
CA VAL A 42 13.60 -5.76 -9.54
C VAL A 42 14.95 -5.61 -10.25
N ASN A 43 15.30 -6.58 -11.10
CA ASN A 43 16.55 -6.60 -11.86
C ASN A 43 16.43 -6.01 -13.28
N SER A 44 15.31 -5.31 -13.58
CA SER A 44 15.14 -4.67 -14.88
C SER A 44 16.20 -3.59 -15.10
N ASP A 45 16.82 -3.56 -16.29
CA ASP A 45 17.73 -2.49 -16.69
C ASP A 45 16.99 -1.15 -16.77
N ASP A 46 15.76 -1.14 -17.35
CA ASP A 46 14.83 -0.02 -17.29
C ASP A 46 13.89 -0.17 -16.10
N PHE A 47 14.40 0.10 -14.90
CA PHE A 47 13.62 -0.02 -13.67
C PHE A 47 12.47 0.97 -13.59
N ALA A 48 12.65 2.21 -14.04
CA ALA A 48 11.61 3.23 -14.03
C ALA A 48 10.46 2.89 -15.00
N GLY A 49 10.78 2.44 -16.20
CA GLY A 49 9.80 1.96 -17.17
C GLY A 49 9.08 0.70 -16.70
N MET A 50 9.80 -0.24 -16.10
CA MET A 50 9.21 -1.42 -15.44
C MET A 50 8.23 -1.01 -14.34
N LEU A 51 8.62 -0.12 -13.44
CA LEU A 51 7.78 0.35 -12.34
C LEU A 51 6.53 1.07 -12.86
N THR A 52 6.68 1.88 -13.91
CA THR A 52 5.56 2.54 -14.59
C THR A 52 4.53 1.53 -15.10
N LYS A 53 4.98 0.46 -15.76
CA LYS A 53 4.11 -0.61 -16.25
C LYS A 53 3.46 -1.37 -15.08
N ALA A 54 4.24 -1.74 -14.08
CA ALA A 54 3.76 -2.49 -12.93
C ALA A 54 2.66 -1.74 -12.15
N LEU A 55 2.75 -0.41 -12.07
CA LEU A 55 1.78 0.42 -11.35
C LEU A 55 0.66 0.99 -12.25
N SER A 56 0.64 0.70 -13.56
CA SER A 56 -0.28 1.32 -14.52
C SER A 56 -1.77 1.07 -14.24
N GLN A 57 -2.12 -0.04 -13.61
CA GLN A 57 -3.50 -0.42 -13.29
C GLN A 57 -3.92 -0.12 -11.85
N THR A 58 -3.09 0.60 -11.08
CA THR A 58 -3.38 0.87 -9.67
C THR A 58 -4.50 1.89 -9.45
N GLY A 59 -4.77 2.77 -10.43
CA GLY A 59 -5.90 3.70 -10.37
C GLY A 59 -6.03 4.40 -9.01
N ASN A 60 -7.22 4.34 -8.44
CA ASN A 60 -7.55 4.96 -7.15
C ASN A 60 -6.78 4.40 -5.93
N LEU A 61 -6.08 3.29 -6.06
CA LEU A 61 -5.24 2.75 -4.98
C LEU A 61 -4.04 3.65 -4.70
N LEU A 62 -3.43 4.21 -5.76
CA LEU A 62 -2.21 5.00 -5.69
C LEU A 62 -2.34 6.37 -6.38
N ALA A 63 -3.59 6.82 -6.61
CA ALA A 63 -3.87 8.16 -7.12
C ALA A 63 -5.22 8.66 -6.63
N SER A 64 -5.31 9.92 -6.26
CA SER A 64 -6.55 10.65 -5.98
C SER A 64 -6.39 12.13 -6.33
N VAL A 65 -7.42 12.96 -6.14
CA VAL A 65 -7.44 14.37 -6.56
C VAL A 65 -6.19 15.15 -6.13
N ASN A 66 -5.68 14.92 -4.91
CA ASN A 66 -4.53 15.65 -4.36
C ASN A 66 -3.44 14.72 -3.78
N HIS A 67 -3.42 13.45 -4.19
CA HIS A 67 -2.52 12.45 -3.63
C HIS A 67 -2.02 11.50 -4.72
N PHE A 68 -0.73 11.56 -5.04
CA PHE A 68 -0.15 10.94 -6.22
C PHE A 68 1.08 10.05 -5.90
N PRO A 69 0.96 9.04 -5.03
CA PRO A 69 2.10 8.22 -4.63
C PRO A 69 2.76 7.47 -5.79
N ALA A 70 1.98 6.87 -6.71
CA ALA A 70 2.55 6.19 -7.88
C ALA A 70 3.36 7.14 -8.77
N ARG A 71 2.80 8.30 -9.10
CA ARG A 71 3.49 9.30 -9.92
C ARG A 71 4.79 9.78 -9.29
N MET A 72 4.78 9.99 -7.97
CA MET A 72 5.96 10.50 -7.26
C MET A 72 7.06 9.45 -7.17
N ILE A 73 6.74 8.19 -6.86
CA ILE A 73 7.76 7.14 -6.78
C ILE A 73 8.37 6.82 -8.16
N ILE A 74 7.57 6.89 -9.23
CA ILE A 74 8.07 6.75 -10.61
C ILE A 74 9.03 7.90 -10.94
N LYS A 75 8.65 9.16 -10.63
CA LYS A 75 9.53 10.31 -10.82
C LYS A 75 10.86 10.16 -10.07
N PHE A 76 10.82 9.65 -8.84
CA PHE A 76 12.05 9.35 -8.11
C PHE A 76 12.85 8.23 -8.77
N ALA A 77 12.20 7.21 -9.29
CA ALA A 77 12.87 6.12 -10.01
C ALA A 77 13.54 6.57 -11.31
N GLU A 78 12.99 7.59 -12.00
CA GLU A 78 13.62 8.18 -13.20
C GLU A 78 14.92 8.92 -12.87
N ILE A 79 15.03 9.50 -11.65
CA ILE A 79 16.17 10.35 -11.25
C ILE A 79 17.20 9.56 -10.42
N ALA A 80 16.73 8.70 -9.52
CA ALA A 80 17.53 7.98 -8.54
C ALA A 80 17.23 6.47 -8.57
N VAL A 81 17.44 5.86 -9.74
CA VAL A 81 17.07 4.48 -10.07
C VAL A 81 17.46 3.50 -8.97
N GLU A 82 18.75 3.47 -8.60
CA GLU A 82 19.26 2.48 -7.66
C GLU A 82 18.80 2.72 -6.22
N GLU A 83 18.55 3.98 -5.85
CA GLU A 83 18.02 4.28 -4.53
C GLU A 83 16.58 3.78 -4.39
N VAL A 84 15.73 4.00 -5.42
CA VAL A 84 14.35 3.51 -5.42
C VAL A 84 14.30 1.98 -5.54
N ARG A 85 15.18 1.38 -6.37
CA ARG A 85 15.33 -0.07 -6.45
C ARG A 85 15.64 -0.67 -5.06
N ALA A 86 16.62 -0.12 -4.37
CA ALA A 86 17.01 -0.56 -3.02
C ALA A 86 15.88 -0.37 -2.00
N MET A 87 15.05 0.68 -2.13
CA MET A 87 13.87 0.88 -1.29
C MET A 87 12.88 -0.27 -1.43
N PHE A 88 12.57 -0.68 -2.66
CA PHE A 88 11.66 -1.80 -2.90
C PHE A 88 12.28 -3.15 -2.52
N MET A 89 13.58 -3.37 -2.75
CA MET A 89 14.25 -4.58 -2.30
C MET A 89 14.13 -4.75 -0.78
N GLU A 90 14.39 -3.68 -0.02
CA GLU A 90 14.25 -3.73 1.43
C GLU A 90 12.78 -3.88 1.89
N LEU A 91 11.84 -3.20 1.20
CA LEU A 91 10.41 -3.32 1.52
C LEU A 91 9.92 -4.77 1.37
N TYR A 92 10.44 -5.49 0.40
CA TYR A 92 10.05 -6.88 0.10
C TYR A 92 10.94 -7.94 0.76
N ASP A 93 11.89 -7.53 1.59
CA ASP A 93 12.74 -8.41 2.37
C ASP A 93 11.96 -8.98 3.57
N GLU A 94 11.38 -10.16 3.39
CA GLU A 94 10.51 -10.81 4.36
C GLU A 94 11.22 -11.31 5.63
N ASP A 95 12.56 -11.27 5.65
CA ASP A 95 13.37 -11.63 6.84
C ASP A 95 13.41 -10.49 7.87
N LYS A 96 12.96 -9.28 7.49
CA LYS A 96 12.90 -8.11 8.35
C LYS A 96 11.50 -7.82 8.87
N ASP A 97 11.41 -7.17 10.02
CA ASP A 97 10.14 -6.71 10.57
C ASP A 97 9.43 -5.73 9.61
N VAL A 98 8.13 -5.93 9.41
CA VAL A 98 7.35 -5.13 8.45
C VAL A 98 7.26 -3.67 8.84
N CYS A 99 7.20 -3.34 10.15
CA CYS A 99 7.13 -1.96 10.62
C CYS A 99 8.45 -1.24 10.36
N GLU A 100 9.58 -1.91 10.54
CA GLU A 100 10.91 -1.38 10.24
C GLU A 100 11.07 -1.11 8.74
N ARG A 101 10.64 -2.04 7.88
CA ARG A 101 10.68 -1.88 6.43
C ARG A 101 9.86 -0.68 5.94
N ILE A 102 8.65 -0.52 6.48
CA ILE A 102 7.77 0.60 6.12
C ILE A 102 8.36 1.92 6.60
N GLU A 103 8.88 1.98 7.82
CA GLU A 103 9.49 3.20 8.34
C GLU A 103 10.76 3.58 7.57
N SER A 104 11.61 2.60 7.24
CA SER A 104 12.79 2.79 6.38
C SER A 104 12.39 3.35 5.01
N PHE A 105 11.34 2.79 4.38
CA PHE A 105 10.84 3.28 3.09
C PHE A 105 10.41 4.75 3.16
N LYS A 106 9.66 5.14 4.19
CA LYS A 106 9.25 6.53 4.44
C LYS A 106 10.44 7.47 4.60
N GLN A 107 11.41 7.08 5.42
CA GLN A 107 12.62 7.89 5.65
C GLN A 107 13.43 8.09 4.36
N LYS A 108 13.57 7.06 3.54
CA LYS A 108 14.24 7.16 2.24
C LYS A 108 13.45 8.04 1.26
N ALA A 109 12.11 7.93 1.24
CA ALA A 109 11.27 8.81 0.44
C ALA A 109 11.39 10.29 0.85
N ASN A 110 11.51 10.59 2.15
CA ASN A 110 11.82 11.94 2.63
C ASN A 110 13.15 12.45 2.08
N ARG A 111 14.22 11.65 2.14
CA ARG A 111 15.54 12.02 1.59
C ARG A 111 15.50 12.26 0.09
N LEU A 112 14.74 11.46 -0.66
CA LEU A 112 14.53 11.69 -2.10
C LEU A 112 13.77 12.99 -2.35
N LEU A 113 12.76 13.30 -1.53
CA LEU A 113 12.03 14.56 -1.63
C LEU A 113 12.94 15.77 -1.38
N GLU A 114 13.77 15.72 -0.33
CA GLU A 114 14.73 16.78 -0.01
C GLU A 114 15.72 17.03 -1.15
N ARG A 115 16.22 15.96 -1.79
CA ARG A 115 17.23 16.07 -2.85
C ARG A 115 16.65 16.35 -4.24
N TYR A 116 15.49 15.79 -4.56
CA TYR A 116 14.96 15.76 -5.92
C TYR A 116 13.52 16.24 -6.05
N GLY A 117 12.93 16.76 -4.97
CA GLY A 117 11.51 17.14 -4.93
C GLY A 117 11.16 18.34 -5.80
N ASN A 118 12.14 19.20 -6.18
CA ASN A 118 11.93 20.38 -7.03
C ASN A 118 10.74 21.24 -6.60
N GLY A 119 10.63 21.53 -5.29
CA GLY A 119 9.53 22.32 -4.72
C GLY A 119 8.25 21.54 -4.41
N ALA A 120 8.22 20.22 -4.60
CA ALA A 120 7.09 19.42 -4.14
C ALA A 120 7.03 19.42 -2.60
N GLY A 121 5.84 19.67 -2.05
CA GLY A 121 5.63 19.77 -0.60
C GLY A 121 5.62 18.44 0.13
N GLN A 122 5.50 17.30 -0.58
CA GLN A 122 5.42 15.97 0.03
C GLN A 122 5.69 14.86 -1.00
N HIS A 123 6.19 13.70 -0.49
CA HIS A 123 6.52 12.54 -1.32
C HIS A 123 5.36 11.56 -1.52
N TYR A 124 4.27 11.67 -0.77
CA TYR A 124 3.09 10.79 -0.79
C TYR A 124 3.33 9.30 -0.42
N GLN A 125 4.54 8.93 -0.01
CA GLN A 125 4.87 7.55 0.39
C GLN A 125 4.60 7.38 1.88
N TYR A 126 3.32 7.22 2.24
CA TYR A 126 2.84 6.97 3.60
C TYR A 126 2.29 5.55 3.71
N GLU A 127 1.79 5.17 4.88
CA GLU A 127 1.36 3.82 5.22
C GLU A 127 0.38 3.23 4.21
N ASN A 128 -0.55 4.05 3.69
CA ASN A 128 -1.51 3.61 2.67
C ASN A 128 -0.81 3.19 1.37
N ALA A 129 0.09 4.02 0.85
CA ALA A 129 0.81 3.74 -0.39
C ALA A 129 1.74 2.53 -0.21
N ILE A 130 2.50 2.50 0.89
CA ILE A 130 3.48 1.43 1.14
C ILE A 130 2.79 0.08 1.38
N SER A 131 1.69 0.06 2.14
CA SER A 131 0.89 -1.16 2.30
C SER A 131 0.26 -1.62 0.99
N THR A 132 -0.07 -0.69 0.08
CA THR A 132 -0.53 -1.04 -1.26
C THR A 132 0.58 -1.73 -2.05
N TYR A 133 1.84 -1.25 -2.00
CA TYR A 133 2.96 -1.95 -2.65
C TYR A 133 3.19 -3.35 -2.08
N LEU A 134 3.11 -3.51 -0.77
CA LEU A 134 3.20 -4.83 -0.11
C LEU A 134 2.07 -5.76 -0.58
N TRP A 135 0.84 -5.25 -0.61
CA TRP A 135 -0.32 -6.03 -1.07
C TRP A 135 -0.21 -6.40 -2.56
N LEU A 136 0.23 -5.49 -3.43
CA LEU A 136 0.45 -5.79 -4.85
C LEU A 136 1.46 -6.93 -5.05
N ARG A 137 2.49 -6.99 -4.21
CA ARG A 137 3.52 -8.03 -4.26
C ARG A 137 3.09 -9.34 -3.61
N TYR A 138 2.42 -9.27 -2.46
CA TYR A 138 2.03 -10.41 -1.63
C TYR A 138 0.57 -10.28 -1.17
N PRO A 139 -0.42 -10.43 -2.09
CA PRO A 139 -1.83 -10.18 -1.80
C PRO A 139 -2.45 -11.12 -0.77
N ASP A 140 -1.85 -12.30 -0.58
CA ASP A 140 -2.29 -13.28 0.42
C ASP A 140 -1.73 -13.03 1.82
N LYS A 141 -0.77 -12.09 1.95
CA LYS A 141 -0.06 -11.83 3.20
C LYS A 141 -0.33 -10.44 3.77
N TYR A 142 -0.48 -9.43 2.92
CA TYR A 142 -0.65 -8.04 3.34
C TYR A 142 -1.99 -7.47 2.92
N TYR A 143 -2.45 -6.47 3.66
CA TYR A 143 -3.69 -5.73 3.38
C TYR A 143 -3.40 -4.25 3.16
N ILE A 144 -4.21 -3.61 2.31
CA ILE A 144 -4.13 -2.16 2.12
C ILE A 144 -4.63 -1.46 3.38
N TYR A 145 -3.78 -0.64 3.98
CA TYR A 145 -4.12 0.12 5.17
C TYR A 145 -4.78 1.45 4.83
N LYS A 146 -6.00 1.67 5.34
CA LYS A 146 -6.68 2.96 5.31
C LYS A 146 -7.23 3.27 6.70
N LEU A 147 -6.68 4.29 7.35
CA LEU A 147 -7.01 4.64 8.73
C LEU A 147 -8.51 4.88 8.94
N SER A 148 -9.19 5.56 8.00
CA SER A 148 -10.63 5.82 8.08
C SER A 148 -11.47 4.55 8.10
N GLU A 149 -11.11 3.59 7.26
CA GLU A 149 -11.82 2.31 7.17
C GLU A 149 -11.58 1.44 8.41
N VAL A 150 -10.31 1.37 8.85
CA VAL A 150 -9.96 0.63 10.06
C VAL A 150 -10.66 1.20 11.30
N LYS A 151 -10.73 2.53 11.44
CA LYS A 151 -11.50 3.19 12.50
C LYS A 151 -12.98 2.86 12.42
N ALA A 152 -13.59 2.98 11.25
CA ALA A 152 -15.01 2.69 11.06
C ALA A 152 -15.37 1.23 11.43
N VAL A 153 -14.49 0.28 11.06
CA VAL A 153 -14.65 -1.13 11.45
C VAL A 153 -14.50 -1.31 12.94
N SER A 154 -13.48 -0.70 13.55
CA SER A 154 -13.21 -0.75 14.98
C SER A 154 -14.39 -0.23 15.80
N ASP A 155 -14.95 0.91 15.40
CA ASP A 155 -16.12 1.52 16.08
C ASP A 155 -17.36 0.62 15.99
N LYS A 156 -17.63 0.08 14.79
CA LYS A 156 -18.76 -0.85 14.58
C LYS A 156 -18.63 -2.14 15.39
N LEU A 157 -17.41 -2.64 15.56
CA LEU A 157 -17.11 -3.85 16.31
C LEU A 157 -16.88 -3.59 17.82
N LYS A 158 -17.04 -2.35 18.27
CA LYS A 158 -16.80 -1.93 19.66
C LYS A 158 -15.42 -2.37 20.16
N SER A 159 -14.41 -2.20 19.32
CA SER A 159 -13.03 -2.48 19.71
C SER A 159 -12.53 -1.40 20.66
N ASP A 160 -11.80 -1.83 21.68
CA ASP A 160 -11.08 -0.95 22.63
C ASP A 160 -9.67 -0.58 22.13
N TYR A 161 -9.37 -0.90 20.86
CA TYR A 161 -8.08 -0.56 20.25
C TYR A 161 -7.93 0.95 20.06
N ILE A 162 -6.87 1.51 20.62
CA ILE A 162 -6.54 2.92 20.51
C ILE A 162 -5.61 3.12 19.32
N PHE A 163 -6.12 3.79 18.28
CA PHE A 163 -5.32 4.13 17.10
C PHE A 163 -4.30 5.22 17.44
N LYS A 164 -3.02 4.88 17.32
CA LYS A 164 -1.93 5.85 17.41
C LYS A 164 -1.53 6.29 16.00
N LYS A 165 -1.11 7.55 15.85
CA LYS A 165 -0.52 8.03 14.59
C LYS A 165 0.88 7.41 14.42
N GLY A 166 1.24 7.09 13.16
CA GLY A 166 2.57 6.57 12.80
C GLY A 166 2.69 5.05 12.87
N ALA A 167 3.89 4.55 13.09
CA ALA A 167 4.27 3.14 12.95
C ALA A 167 3.40 2.12 13.71
N TYR A 168 2.78 2.51 14.80
CA TYR A 168 1.89 1.63 15.57
C TYR A 168 0.57 1.25 14.87
N ALA A 169 0.19 1.98 13.83
CA ALA A 169 -0.95 1.61 13.00
C ALA A 169 -0.65 0.40 12.09
N LEU A 170 0.62 0.10 11.90
CA LEU A 170 1.12 -0.90 10.97
C LEU A 170 0.94 -2.34 11.46
N SER A 171 0.79 -2.56 12.76
CA SER A 171 0.48 -3.89 13.32
C SER A 171 -0.82 -4.50 12.78
N LEU A 172 -1.67 -3.67 12.13
CA LEU A 172 -2.93 -4.10 11.50
C LEU A 172 -2.76 -4.50 10.03
N ILE A 173 -1.59 -4.30 9.44
CA ILE A 173 -1.31 -4.64 8.03
C ILE A 173 -0.97 -6.13 7.89
N HIS A 174 -0.53 -6.75 8.99
CA HIS A 174 -0.09 -8.13 9.04
C HIS A 174 -1.05 -8.94 9.94
N ILE A 175 -1.81 -9.85 9.37
CA ILE A 175 -2.64 -10.83 10.08
C ILE A 175 -2.13 -12.22 9.77
#